data_61281391c3f130b0f17ae4df5856b2fd
#
_entry.id   61281391c3f130b0f17ae4df5856b2fd
#
_cell.length_a   1.000
_cell.length_b   1.000
_cell.length_c   1.000
_cell.angle_alpha   90.00
_cell.angle_beta   90.00
_cell.angle_gamma   90.00
#
_symmetry.space_group_name_H-M   'P 1'
#
loop_
_entity.id
_entity.type
_entity.pdbx_description
1 polymer ?
#
loop_
_entity_poly.entity_id
_entity_poly.type
_entity_poly.pdbx_seq_one_letter_code
_entity_poly.pdbx_strand_id
1 'polypeptide(L)'
;MDDNKDRRIREIICPKCGRSNKDVPFHGFICMDDFLAEKKIEVPSKILFQICRYGDKMNARNNPKTWVTEWSEIKKQIEGLVRARGAEIKCTAVDLERNIAVVDIIFEGDEKNKIVKEIPLDVRHTLCDIHTKSTRGYYEAIIQIRPPEKWKPETKEEKEEIERIMERKANKIISTLEYVQPDVYVKKVNLKKGIDLYVSSNRAAFQALSELGIKIIKSSKLWTMKEGKELYRLTFIVRVGENLNKRKQKSQKENENYENE
;
A
#
# COMPACT_ATOMS: atom_id res chain seq x y z
N MET A 1 -53.78 17.31 40.17
CA MET A 1 -52.87 18.44 40.50
C MET A 1 -51.64 18.25 39.70
N ASP A 2 -51.70 18.78 38.45
CA ASP A 2 -50.62 18.69 37.50
C ASP A 2 -49.67 19.87 37.71
N ASP A 3 -48.51 19.63 38.32
CA ASP A 3 -47.42 20.59 38.43
C ASP A 3 -46.60 20.56 37.13
N ASN A 4 -47.18 21.13 36.08
CA ASN A 4 -46.46 21.46 34.86
C ASN A 4 -45.62 22.74 35.15
N LYS A 5 -44.45 22.54 35.76
CA LYS A 5 -43.44 23.61 35.92
C LYS A 5 -42.88 23.93 34.56
N ASP A 6 -43.46 24.94 33.96
CA ASP A 6 -42.97 25.71 32.82
C ASP A 6 -41.52 26.11 33.09
N ARG A 7 -40.55 25.29 32.62
CA ARG A 7 -39.12 25.61 32.64
C ARG A 7 -38.90 26.65 31.59
N ARG A 8 -39.13 27.91 31.96
CA ARG A 8 -38.71 29.08 31.15
C ARG A 8 -37.23 28.90 30.81
N ILE A 9 -36.94 28.53 29.56
CA ILE A 9 -35.58 28.47 29.04
C ILE A 9 -35.01 29.85 29.23
N ARG A 10 -34.07 30.03 30.15
CA ARG A 10 -33.41 31.31 30.39
C ARG A 10 -32.71 31.73 29.11
N GLU A 11 -33.00 32.91 28.65
CA GLU A 11 -32.33 33.51 27.52
C GLU A 11 -30.83 33.71 27.88
N ILE A 12 -29.98 33.13 27.06
CA ILE A 12 -28.53 33.24 27.20
C ILE A 12 -28.04 34.08 26.03
N ILE A 13 -27.27 35.11 26.33
CA ILE A 13 -26.69 36.03 25.32
C ILE A 13 -25.20 35.70 25.19
N CYS A 14 -24.72 35.55 23.97
CA CYS A 14 -23.30 35.31 23.70
C CYS A 14 -22.47 36.54 24.16
N PRO A 15 -21.47 36.35 25.05
CA PRO A 15 -20.67 37.46 25.57
C PRO A 15 -19.75 38.09 24.52
N LYS A 16 -19.55 37.44 23.36
CA LYS A 16 -18.69 37.93 22.28
C LYS A 16 -19.42 38.72 21.23
N CYS A 17 -20.57 38.25 20.76
CA CYS A 17 -21.29 38.85 19.63
C CYS A 17 -22.70 39.38 20.00
N GLY A 18 -23.20 39.16 21.24
CA GLY A 18 -24.50 39.61 21.70
C GLY A 18 -25.72 38.86 21.16
N ARG A 19 -25.54 37.80 20.35
CA ARG A 19 -26.67 37.01 19.84
C ARG A 19 -27.27 36.12 20.92
N SER A 20 -28.57 35.87 20.84
CA SER A 20 -29.32 35.05 21.79
C SER A 20 -29.32 33.58 21.38
N ASN A 21 -29.45 32.68 22.39
CA ASN A 21 -29.66 31.26 22.18
C ASN A 21 -31.03 30.93 21.55
N LYS A 22 -31.89 31.94 21.38
CA LYS A 22 -33.13 31.80 20.61
C LYS A 22 -32.91 31.94 19.10
N ASP A 23 -31.87 32.68 18.72
CA ASP A 23 -31.58 33.02 17.32
C ASP A 23 -30.55 32.07 16.69
N VAL A 24 -29.60 31.62 17.49
CA VAL A 24 -28.48 30.75 17.02
C VAL A 24 -28.17 29.66 18.03
N PRO A 25 -27.65 28.50 17.58
CA PRO A 25 -27.24 27.42 18.49
C PRO A 25 -26.04 27.85 19.35
N PHE A 26 -25.98 27.35 20.59
CA PHE A 26 -24.95 27.61 21.58
C PHE A 26 -24.19 26.36 21.96
N HIS A 27 -22.91 26.53 22.29
CA HIS A 27 -22.10 25.53 23.01
C HIS A 27 -21.71 26.17 24.37
N GLY A 28 -22.31 25.64 25.45
CA GLY A 28 -22.20 26.26 26.77
C GLY A 28 -22.80 27.69 26.79
N PHE A 29 -21.98 28.71 27.06
CA PHE A 29 -22.40 30.12 27.15
C PHE A 29 -22.06 30.95 25.92
N ILE A 30 -21.47 30.35 24.87
CA ILE A 30 -20.98 31.06 23.66
C ILE A 30 -21.77 30.54 22.45
N CYS A 31 -22.13 31.40 21.53
CA CYS A 31 -22.79 30.98 20.30
C CYS A 31 -21.85 30.08 19.47
N MET A 32 -22.44 29.19 18.68
CA MET A 32 -21.69 28.17 17.92
C MET A 32 -20.65 28.79 16.98
N ASP A 33 -20.96 29.93 16.36
CA ASP A 33 -20.03 30.61 15.44
C ASP A 33 -18.78 31.15 16.16
N ASP A 34 -18.97 31.81 17.32
CA ASP A 34 -17.83 32.29 18.10
C ASP A 34 -17.04 31.18 18.75
N PHE A 35 -17.70 30.08 19.16
CA PHE A 35 -17.05 28.87 19.64
C PHE A 35 -16.19 28.23 18.56
N LEU A 36 -16.73 28.09 17.33
CA LEU A 36 -16.00 27.50 16.20
C LEU A 36 -14.78 28.38 15.82
N ALA A 37 -14.96 29.71 15.82
CA ALA A 37 -13.87 30.65 15.55
C ALA A 37 -12.75 30.55 16.59
N GLU A 38 -13.09 30.40 17.88
CA GLU A 38 -12.10 30.25 18.95
C GLU A 38 -11.31 28.92 18.87
N LYS A 39 -12.00 27.86 18.53
CA LYS A 39 -11.38 26.48 18.41
C LYS A 39 -10.60 26.30 17.12
N LYS A 40 -10.60 27.28 16.22
CA LYS A 40 -9.88 27.25 14.92
C LYS A 40 -10.15 25.96 14.18
N ILE A 41 -11.42 25.67 13.94
CA ILE A 41 -11.83 24.47 13.21
C ILE A 41 -11.59 24.71 11.71
N GLU A 42 -10.68 23.93 11.15
CA GLU A 42 -10.37 23.90 9.73
C GLU A 42 -10.90 22.60 9.13
N VAL A 43 -11.93 22.69 8.31
CA VAL A 43 -12.52 21.57 7.56
C VAL A 43 -12.28 21.83 6.08
N PRO A 44 -11.73 20.88 5.32
CA PRO A 44 -11.59 21.06 3.88
C PRO A 44 -12.97 21.20 3.24
N SER A 45 -13.10 22.10 2.28
CA SER A 45 -14.34 22.30 1.52
C SER A 45 -14.70 21.08 0.67
N LYS A 46 -13.70 20.25 0.33
CA LYS A 46 -13.83 19.06 -0.50
C LYS A 46 -12.61 18.17 -0.31
N ILE A 47 -12.81 16.85 -0.31
CA ILE A 47 -11.74 15.86 -0.26
C ILE A 47 -11.65 15.16 -1.62
N LEU A 48 -10.43 15.13 -2.22
CA LEU A 48 -10.16 14.29 -3.37
C LEU A 48 -10.06 12.83 -2.89
N PHE A 49 -11.04 12.02 -3.25
CA PHE A 49 -11.11 10.61 -2.90
C PHE A 49 -10.80 9.76 -4.14
N GLN A 50 -9.71 9.01 -4.09
CA GLN A 50 -9.23 8.22 -5.21
C GLN A 50 -9.48 6.73 -4.97
N ILE A 51 -10.01 6.04 -5.97
CA ILE A 51 -10.22 4.60 -5.99
C ILE A 51 -9.41 4.00 -7.13
N CYS A 52 -8.68 2.92 -6.87
CA CYS A 52 -7.92 2.24 -7.90
C CYS A 52 -8.84 1.51 -8.88
N ARG A 53 -8.61 1.69 -10.20
CA ARG A 53 -9.42 1.03 -11.25
C ARG A 53 -9.28 -0.48 -11.30
N TYR A 54 -8.16 -1.01 -10.81
CA TYR A 54 -7.80 -2.44 -10.92
C TYR A 54 -7.60 -3.11 -9.57
N GLY A 55 -8.17 -2.57 -8.49
CA GLY A 55 -8.07 -3.14 -7.15
C GLY A 55 -8.80 -2.29 -6.12
N ASP A 56 -8.72 -2.72 -4.89
CA ASP A 56 -9.48 -2.20 -3.74
C ASP A 56 -8.78 -1.03 -3.03
N LYS A 57 -7.64 -0.57 -3.58
CA LYS A 57 -6.87 0.52 -2.95
C LYS A 57 -7.56 1.86 -3.10
N MET A 58 -7.61 2.58 -2.00
CA MET A 58 -8.21 3.90 -1.86
C MET A 58 -7.19 4.90 -1.29
N ASN A 59 -7.40 6.18 -1.56
CA ASN A 59 -6.54 7.25 -1.08
C ASN A 59 -7.34 8.56 -0.91
N ALA A 60 -7.28 9.16 0.25
CA ALA A 60 -7.92 10.45 0.56
C ALA A 60 -6.92 11.61 0.73
N ARG A 61 -5.61 11.35 0.70
CA ARG A 61 -4.55 12.36 0.93
C ARG A 61 -3.91 12.92 -0.32
N ASN A 62 -4.31 12.45 -1.51
CA ASN A 62 -3.67 12.82 -2.78
C ASN A 62 -2.13 12.61 -2.78
N ASN A 63 -1.66 11.60 -2.05
CA ASN A 63 -0.25 11.25 -1.97
C ASN A 63 -0.08 9.81 -2.49
N PRO A 64 0.78 9.56 -3.50
CA PRO A 64 0.95 8.22 -4.07
C PRO A 64 1.44 7.16 -3.08
N LYS A 65 1.98 7.57 -1.93
CA LYS A 65 2.47 6.65 -0.89
C LYS A 65 1.39 6.27 0.15
N THR A 66 0.19 6.81 0.06
CA THR A 66 -0.87 6.63 1.07
C THR A 66 -2.07 5.80 0.59
N TRP A 67 -1.88 5.00 -0.45
CA TRP A 67 -2.89 4.04 -0.90
C TRP A 67 -3.07 2.92 0.12
N VAL A 68 -4.31 2.69 0.54
CA VAL A 68 -4.71 1.69 1.53
C VAL A 68 -5.87 0.85 1.03
N THR A 69 -6.09 -0.33 1.60
CA THR A 69 -7.21 -1.23 1.29
C THR A 69 -8.29 -1.17 2.36
N GLU A 70 -7.90 -0.88 3.61
CA GLU A 70 -8.78 -0.94 4.76
C GLU A 70 -9.56 0.38 4.96
N TRP A 71 -10.87 0.28 5.13
CA TRP A 71 -11.73 1.43 5.41
C TRP A 71 -11.36 2.17 6.71
N SER A 72 -10.85 1.45 7.69
CA SER A 72 -10.35 2.04 8.95
C SER A 72 -9.19 3.00 8.72
N GLU A 73 -8.30 2.68 7.78
CA GLU A 73 -7.16 3.52 7.43
C GLU A 73 -7.58 4.73 6.58
N ILE A 74 -8.57 4.56 5.68
CA ILE A 74 -9.17 5.68 4.94
C ILE A 74 -9.82 6.69 5.89
N LYS A 75 -10.57 6.22 6.88
CA LYS A 75 -11.17 7.08 7.91
C LYS A 75 -10.10 7.90 8.63
N LYS A 76 -8.99 7.28 9.05
CA LYS A 76 -7.84 7.98 9.66
C LYS A 76 -7.19 9.00 8.71
N GLN A 77 -7.14 8.71 7.39
CA GLN A 77 -6.67 9.69 6.43
C GLN A 77 -7.57 10.92 6.38
N ILE A 78 -8.89 10.73 6.38
CA ILE A 78 -9.89 11.81 6.38
C ILE A 78 -9.82 12.60 7.68
N GLU A 79 -9.75 11.94 8.84
CA GLU A 79 -9.54 12.55 10.15
C GLU A 79 -8.34 13.48 10.17
N GLY A 80 -7.23 13.04 9.59
CA GLY A 80 -6.01 13.84 9.49
C GLY A 80 -6.07 15.04 8.55
N LEU A 81 -7.14 15.23 7.77
CA LEU A 81 -7.39 16.42 6.94
C LEU A 81 -8.18 17.50 7.67
N VAL A 82 -8.87 17.14 8.75
CA VAL A 82 -9.62 18.06 9.59
C VAL A 82 -8.74 18.48 10.76
N ARG A 83 -8.76 19.75 11.11
CA ARG A 83 -8.01 20.29 12.25
C ARG A 83 -8.97 21.03 13.19
N ALA A 84 -8.86 20.76 14.48
CA ALA A 84 -9.57 21.48 15.52
C ALA A 84 -8.73 21.47 16.80
N ARG A 85 -8.52 22.63 17.40
CA ARG A 85 -7.71 22.73 18.61
C ARG A 85 -8.44 22.16 19.83
N GLY A 86 -7.85 21.15 20.47
CA GLY A 86 -8.40 20.53 21.67
C GLY A 86 -9.64 19.66 21.39
N ALA A 87 -9.77 19.13 20.18
CA ALA A 87 -10.84 18.21 19.82
C ALA A 87 -10.28 16.86 19.37
N GLU A 88 -11.01 15.81 19.65
CA GLU A 88 -10.90 14.51 19.01
C GLU A 88 -11.71 14.52 17.71
N ILE A 89 -11.14 13.99 16.63
CA ILE A 89 -11.76 13.93 15.31
C ILE A 89 -12.00 12.48 14.96
N LYS A 90 -13.25 12.13 14.64
CA LYS A 90 -13.65 10.76 14.26
C LYS A 90 -14.39 10.79 12.93
N CYS A 91 -13.90 10.09 11.93
CA CYS A 91 -14.66 9.84 10.70
C CYS A 91 -15.62 8.66 10.94
N THR A 92 -16.91 8.96 11.05
CA THR A 92 -17.94 7.96 11.37
C THR A 92 -18.42 7.22 10.13
N ALA A 93 -18.58 7.92 9.01
CA ALA A 93 -19.03 7.31 7.77
C ALA A 93 -18.32 7.88 6.53
N VAL A 94 -18.18 7.04 5.50
CA VAL A 94 -17.81 7.43 4.14
C VAL A 94 -18.88 6.83 3.23
N ASP A 95 -19.68 7.70 2.64
CA ASP A 95 -20.79 7.33 1.77
C ASP A 95 -20.42 7.69 0.32
N LEU A 96 -20.13 6.66 -0.48
CA LEU A 96 -19.74 6.84 -1.89
C LEU A 96 -20.94 7.05 -2.82
N GLU A 97 -22.16 6.69 -2.39
CA GLU A 97 -23.37 6.95 -3.19
C GLU A 97 -23.74 8.43 -3.13
N ARG A 98 -23.65 9.01 -1.93
CA ARG A 98 -23.87 10.45 -1.70
C ARG A 98 -22.63 11.31 -1.94
N ASN A 99 -21.47 10.70 -2.13
CA ASN A 99 -20.17 11.36 -2.24
C ASN A 99 -19.86 12.28 -1.05
N ILE A 100 -20.05 11.77 0.17
CA ILE A 100 -19.78 12.51 1.41
C ILE A 100 -18.97 11.68 2.41
N ALA A 101 -18.17 12.36 3.20
CA ALA A 101 -17.59 11.85 4.44
C ALA A 101 -18.21 12.55 5.64
N VAL A 102 -18.59 11.80 6.66
CA VAL A 102 -19.15 12.35 7.90
C VAL A 102 -18.09 12.30 8.99
N VAL A 103 -17.79 13.46 9.55
CA VAL A 103 -16.77 13.62 10.58
C VAL A 103 -17.39 14.26 11.82
N ASP A 104 -17.18 13.60 12.96
CA ASP A 104 -17.54 14.09 14.28
C ASP A 104 -16.32 14.79 14.90
N ILE A 105 -16.52 16.01 15.36
CA ILE A 105 -15.53 16.82 16.09
C ILE A 105 -16.00 16.87 17.55
N ILE A 106 -15.27 16.24 18.45
CA ILE A 106 -15.65 16.03 19.84
C ILE A 106 -14.71 16.86 20.72
N PHE A 107 -15.27 17.78 21.50
CA PHE A 107 -14.52 18.61 22.46
C PHE A 107 -14.66 18.05 23.87
N GLU A 108 -13.57 18.07 24.64
CA GLU A 108 -13.55 17.67 26.07
C GLU A 108 -14.07 16.26 26.36
N GLY A 109 -14.10 15.37 25.34
CA GLY A 109 -14.61 14.00 25.47
C GLY A 109 -16.13 13.89 25.64
N ASP A 110 -16.87 15.00 25.45
CA ASP A 110 -18.32 15.03 25.52
C ASP A 110 -18.95 14.63 24.18
N GLU A 111 -19.27 13.34 24.01
CA GLU A 111 -19.93 12.84 22.80
C GLU A 111 -21.34 13.40 22.57
N LYS A 112 -22.00 13.98 23.60
CA LYS A 112 -23.34 14.56 23.48
C LYS A 112 -23.31 15.91 22.78
N ASN A 113 -22.20 16.64 22.88
CA ASN A 113 -22.01 17.97 22.30
C ASN A 113 -21.02 17.97 21.13
N LYS A 114 -21.03 16.90 20.33
CA LYS A 114 -20.19 16.79 19.13
C LYS A 114 -20.71 17.66 17.98
N ILE A 115 -19.80 18.16 17.18
CA ILE A 115 -20.10 18.85 15.93
C ILE A 115 -19.96 17.86 14.78
N VAL A 116 -21.05 17.62 14.08
CA VAL A 116 -21.07 16.74 12.90
C VAL A 116 -20.86 17.60 11.65
N LYS A 117 -19.89 17.20 10.83
CA LYS A 117 -19.62 17.86 9.53
C LYS A 117 -19.69 16.84 8.41
N GLU A 118 -20.46 17.16 7.38
CA GLU A 118 -20.46 16.45 6.10
C GLU A 118 -19.47 17.13 5.15
N ILE A 119 -18.52 16.38 4.63
CA ILE A 119 -17.48 16.89 3.73
C ILE A 119 -17.69 16.25 2.36
N PRO A 120 -17.91 17.04 1.30
CA PRO A 120 -18.06 16.52 -0.06
C PRO A 120 -16.80 15.77 -0.52
N LEU A 121 -17.00 14.63 -1.21
CA LEU A 121 -15.94 13.85 -1.83
C LEU A 121 -15.92 14.08 -3.34
N ASP A 122 -14.72 14.33 -3.88
CA ASP A 122 -14.45 14.28 -5.32
C ASP A 122 -13.92 12.89 -5.65
N VAL A 123 -14.84 11.96 -5.91
CA VAL A 123 -14.49 10.56 -6.16
C VAL A 123 -13.90 10.42 -7.57
N ARG A 124 -12.66 9.92 -7.65
CA ARG A 124 -11.97 9.68 -8.93
C ARG A 124 -11.42 8.27 -9.03
N HIS A 125 -11.74 7.60 -10.12
CA HIS A 125 -11.14 6.33 -10.47
C HIS A 125 -9.81 6.54 -11.20
N THR A 126 -8.69 6.18 -10.56
CA THR A 126 -7.33 6.37 -11.10
C THR A 126 -6.48 5.10 -10.88
N LEU A 127 -5.21 5.14 -11.24
CA LEU A 127 -4.29 4.04 -10.98
C LEU A 127 -3.54 4.28 -9.67
N CYS A 128 -3.51 3.28 -8.78
CA CYS A 128 -2.61 3.31 -7.63
C CYS A 128 -1.14 3.15 -8.09
N ASP A 129 -0.19 3.37 -7.18
CA ASP A 129 1.24 3.34 -7.50
C ASP A 129 1.68 2.01 -8.12
N ILE A 130 1.19 0.87 -7.59
CA ILE A 130 1.51 -0.46 -8.13
C ILE A 130 1.01 -0.60 -9.57
N HIS A 131 -0.25 -0.27 -9.82
CA HIS A 131 -0.84 -0.39 -11.16
C HIS A 131 -0.24 0.61 -12.15
N THR A 132 0.18 1.79 -11.69
CA THR A 132 0.94 2.75 -12.49
C THR A 132 2.31 2.18 -12.89
N LYS A 133 3.03 1.55 -11.97
CA LYS A 133 4.30 0.88 -12.27
C LYS A 133 4.10 -0.29 -13.22
N SER A 134 3.05 -1.10 -12.97
CA SER A 134 2.70 -2.25 -13.81
C SER A 134 2.43 -1.84 -15.26
N THR A 135 1.56 -0.87 -15.49
CA THR A 135 1.18 -0.42 -16.84
C THR A 135 2.33 0.22 -17.60
N ARG A 136 3.25 0.87 -16.90
CA ARG A 136 4.46 1.48 -17.49
C ARG A 136 5.63 0.50 -17.66
N GLY A 137 5.47 -0.77 -17.25
CA GLY A 137 6.55 -1.74 -17.29
C GLY A 137 7.76 -1.34 -16.44
N TYR A 138 7.54 -0.59 -15.35
CA TYR A 138 8.61 -0.12 -14.46
C TYR A 138 9.20 -1.26 -13.65
N TYR A 139 10.54 -1.31 -13.59
CA TYR A 139 11.28 -2.20 -12.72
C TYR A 139 12.62 -1.58 -12.30
N GLU A 140 13.09 -1.98 -11.13
CA GLU A 140 14.42 -1.62 -10.60
C GLU A 140 15.35 -2.83 -10.58
N ALA A 141 14.79 -4.04 -10.38
CA ALA A 141 15.55 -5.28 -10.35
C ALA A 141 15.01 -6.31 -11.35
N ILE A 142 15.91 -7.18 -11.82
CA ILE A 142 15.58 -8.41 -12.55
C ILE A 142 16.15 -9.58 -11.77
N ILE A 143 15.31 -10.55 -11.40
CA ILE A 143 15.77 -11.82 -10.84
C ILE A 143 15.70 -12.87 -11.96
N GLN A 144 16.85 -13.31 -12.42
CA GLN A 144 16.99 -14.28 -13.50
C GLN A 144 17.18 -15.70 -12.90
N ILE A 145 16.16 -16.54 -13.03
CA ILE A 145 16.23 -17.93 -12.60
C ILE A 145 16.71 -18.76 -13.79
N ARG A 146 17.82 -19.43 -13.60
CA ARG A 146 18.53 -20.16 -14.65
C ARG A 146 18.85 -21.58 -14.22
N PRO A 147 18.93 -22.55 -15.17
CA PRO A 147 19.47 -23.88 -14.91
C PRO A 147 20.94 -23.77 -14.47
N PRO A 148 21.55 -24.89 -14.04
CA PRO A 148 22.97 -24.92 -13.70
C PRO A 148 23.84 -24.49 -14.88
N GLU A 149 25.01 -23.97 -14.60
CA GLU A 149 25.98 -23.65 -15.64
C GLU A 149 26.41 -24.91 -16.40
N LYS A 150 26.53 -24.78 -17.72
CA LYS A 150 26.85 -25.91 -18.61
C LYS A 150 25.82 -27.06 -18.64
N TRP A 151 24.61 -26.86 -18.04
CA TRP A 151 23.57 -27.89 -18.09
C TRP A 151 23.01 -28.05 -19.52
N LYS A 152 23.03 -29.26 -20.01
CA LYS A 152 22.43 -29.66 -21.28
C LYS A 152 21.47 -30.83 -21.01
N PRO A 153 20.18 -30.70 -21.31
CA PRO A 153 19.24 -31.81 -21.19
C PRO A 153 19.52 -32.84 -22.30
N GLU A 154 19.55 -34.10 -21.96
CA GLU A 154 19.67 -35.19 -22.90
C GLU A 154 18.30 -35.75 -23.25
N THR A 155 17.36 -35.67 -22.32
CA THR A 155 15.99 -36.12 -22.49
C THR A 155 14.98 -35.02 -22.32
N LYS A 156 13.75 -35.24 -22.79
CA LYS A 156 12.62 -34.33 -22.63
C LYS A 156 12.20 -34.24 -21.16
N GLU A 157 12.23 -35.37 -20.47
CA GLU A 157 11.88 -35.50 -19.05
C GLU A 157 12.78 -34.64 -18.17
N GLU A 158 14.09 -34.64 -18.43
CA GLU A 158 15.05 -33.80 -17.72
C GLU A 158 14.77 -32.31 -17.93
N LYS A 159 14.42 -31.93 -19.15
CA LYS A 159 14.06 -30.55 -19.45
C LYS A 159 12.80 -30.13 -18.70
N GLU A 160 11.78 -30.99 -18.66
CA GLU A 160 10.55 -30.72 -17.93
C GLU A 160 10.77 -30.64 -16.43
N GLU A 161 11.65 -31.49 -15.88
CA GLU A 161 11.98 -31.44 -14.46
C GLU A 161 12.67 -30.14 -14.04
N ILE A 162 13.66 -29.67 -14.80
CA ILE A 162 14.32 -28.40 -14.48
C ILE A 162 13.37 -27.22 -14.63
N GLU A 163 12.46 -27.25 -15.60
CA GLU A 163 11.42 -26.24 -15.76
C GLU A 163 10.49 -26.21 -14.53
N ARG A 164 10.07 -27.35 -14.00
CA ARG A 164 9.28 -27.45 -12.76
C ARG A 164 10.05 -26.93 -11.54
N ILE A 165 11.35 -27.19 -11.47
CA ILE A 165 12.19 -26.68 -10.37
C ILE A 165 12.31 -25.14 -10.45
N MET A 166 12.54 -24.60 -11.65
CA MET A 166 12.59 -23.15 -11.88
C MET A 166 11.26 -22.49 -11.53
N GLU A 167 10.15 -23.10 -11.91
CA GLU A 167 8.80 -22.60 -11.64
C GLU A 167 8.51 -22.56 -10.13
N ARG A 168 8.78 -23.64 -9.40
CA ARG A 168 8.65 -23.69 -7.94
C ARG A 168 9.52 -22.65 -7.25
N LYS A 169 10.75 -22.43 -7.76
CA LYS A 169 11.65 -21.42 -7.21
C LYS A 169 11.14 -20.01 -7.48
N ALA A 170 10.62 -19.74 -8.68
CA ALA A 170 10.02 -18.47 -9.04
C ALA A 170 8.84 -18.12 -8.12
N ASN A 171 7.92 -19.07 -7.95
CA ASN A 171 6.74 -18.88 -7.11
C ASN A 171 7.12 -18.63 -5.64
N LYS A 172 8.13 -19.35 -5.11
CA LYS A 172 8.65 -19.12 -3.75
C LYS A 172 9.28 -17.73 -3.61
N ILE A 173 10.02 -17.26 -4.62
CA ILE A 173 10.58 -15.90 -4.61
C ILE A 173 9.47 -14.85 -4.67
N ILE A 174 8.45 -15.04 -5.50
CA ILE A 174 7.31 -14.11 -5.62
C ILE A 174 6.58 -13.99 -4.29
N SER A 175 6.20 -15.10 -3.66
CA SER A 175 5.51 -15.06 -2.36
C SER A 175 6.35 -14.41 -1.26
N THR A 176 7.68 -14.61 -1.29
CA THR A 176 8.57 -13.93 -0.32
C THR A 176 8.67 -12.43 -0.62
N LEU A 177 8.70 -12.02 -1.90
CA LEU A 177 8.67 -10.59 -2.28
C LEU A 177 7.41 -9.89 -1.78
N GLU A 178 6.25 -10.51 -1.94
CA GLU A 178 4.95 -10.01 -1.47
C GLU A 178 4.90 -9.93 0.06
N TYR A 179 5.50 -10.89 0.75
CA TYR A 179 5.62 -10.86 2.22
C TYR A 179 6.54 -9.73 2.71
N VAL A 180 7.71 -9.57 2.10
CA VAL A 180 8.70 -8.55 2.47
C VAL A 180 8.20 -7.13 2.19
N GLN A 181 7.52 -6.96 1.07
CA GLN A 181 6.97 -5.68 0.64
C GLN A 181 5.64 -5.90 -0.09
N PRO A 182 4.50 -5.78 0.61
CA PRO A 182 3.16 -5.99 0.01
C PRO A 182 2.87 -5.14 -1.22
N ASP A 183 3.52 -3.99 -1.34
CA ASP A 183 3.37 -3.04 -2.45
C ASP A 183 4.37 -3.25 -3.59
N VAL A 184 5.07 -4.38 -3.61
CA VAL A 184 5.98 -4.70 -4.70
C VAL A 184 5.20 -5.19 -5.93
N TYR A 185 5.51 -4.62 -7.09
CA TYR A 185 5.03 -5.17 -8.35
C TYR A 185 6.07 -6.16 -8.91
N VAL A 186 5.60 -7.33 -9.32
CA VAL A 186 6.41 -8.38 -9.94
C VAL A 186 5.79 -8.80 -11.26
N LYS A 187 6.58 -8.74 -12.34
CA LYS A 187 6.21 -9.28 -13.65
C LYS A 187 7.07 -10.50 -13.95
N LYS A 188 6.43 -11.65 -14.07
CA LYS A 188 7.08 -12.91 -14.47
C LYS A 188 7.08 -13.05 -15.99
N VAL A 189 8.23 -13.41 -16.56
CA VAL A 189 8.39 -13.69 -17.98
C VAL A 189 9.11 -15.03 -18.14
N ASN A 190 8.46 -15.99 -18.80
CA ASN A 190 9.04 -17.27 -19.11
C ASN A 190 9.83 -17.17 -20.43
N LEU A 191 11.08 -17.59 -20.39
CA LEU A 191 12.01 -17.59 -21.51
C LEU A 191 12.40 -19.04 -21.88
N LYS A 192 12.91 -19.24 -23.10
CA LYS A 192 13.40 -20.56 -23.54
C LYS A 192 14.48 -21.17 -22.59
N LYS A 193 15.24 -20.32 -21.91
CA LYS A 193 16.38 -20.75 -21.05
C LYS A 193 16.21 -20.32 -19.58
N GLY A 194 15.01 -20.06 -19.10
CA GLY A 194 14.77 -19.71 -17.71
C GLY A 194 13.58 -18.79 -17.49
N ILE A 195 13.50 -18.23 -16.30
CA ILE A 195 12.42 -17.34 -15.88
C ILE A 195 13.03 -16.02 -15.42
N ASP A 196 12.49 -14.91 -15.89
CA ASP A 196 12.85 -13.56 -15.45
C ASP A 196 11.71 -12.95 -14.62
N LEU A 197 12.04 -12.47 -13.43
CA LEU A 197 11.14 -11.71 -12.58
C LEU A 197 11.58 -10.25 -12.59
N TYR A 198 10.77 -9.38 -13.18
CA TYR A 198 10.96 -7.94 -13.15
C TYR A 198 10.31 -7.37 -11.89
N VAL A 199 11.09 -6.78 -11.01
CA VAL A 199 10.68 -6.36 -9.67
C VAL A 199 10.76 -4.85 -9.55
N SER A 200 9.73 -4.20 -9.03
CA SER A 200 9.65 -2.74 -8.91
C SER A 200 10.48 -2.13 -7.78
N SER A 201 11.19 -2.95 -6.99
CA SER A 201 12.00 -2.51 -5.85
C SER A 201 13.30 -3.32 -5.76
N ASN A 202 14.45 -2.64 -5.88
CA ASN A 202 15.77 -3.23 -5.66
C ASN A 202 15.92 -3.79 -4.23
N ARG A 203 15.38 -3.05 -3.26
CA ARG A 203 15.46 -3.41 -1.83
C ARG A 203 14.68 -4.68 -1.56
N ALA A 204 13.43 -4.77 -2.03
CA ALA A 204 12.60 -5.96 -1.85
C ALA A 204 13.24 -7.19 -2.52
N ALA A 205 13.76 -7.03 -3.74
CA ALA A 205 14.44 -8.12 -4.46
C ALA A 205 15.64 -8.66 -3.67
N PHE A 206 16.50 -7.79 -3.16
CA PHE A 206 17.66 -8.19 -2.38
C PHE A 206 17.25 -8.85 -1.06
N GLN A 207 16.31 -8.26 -0.32
CA GLN A 207 15.85 -8.77 0.96
C GLN A 207 15.20 -10.16 0.81
N ALA A 208 14.30 -10.34 -0.15
CA ALA A 208 13.64 -11.63 -0.38
C ALA A 208 14.64 -12.75 -0.73
N LEU A 209 15.64 -12.44 -1.57
CA LEU A 209 16.68 -13.41 -1.91
C LEU A 209 17.58 -13.76 -0.71
N SER A 210 17.86 -12.77 0.14
CA SER A 210 18.62 -12.96 1.38
C SER A 210 17.87 -13.82 2.39
N GLU A 211 16.57 -13.56 2.63
CA GLU A 211 15.73 -14.34 3.54
C GLU A 211 15.60 -15.82 3.10
N LEU A 212 15.58 -16.04 1.80
CA LEU A 212 15.59 -17.40 1.25
C LEU A 212 16.95 -18.10 1.29
N GLY A 213 18.00 -17.41 1.76
CA GLY A 213 19.37 -17.94 1.79
C GLY A 213 19.90 -18.33 0.40
N ILE A 214 19.45 -17.66 -0.66
CA ILE A 214 19.80 -18.02 -2.02
C ILE A 214 21.16 -17.42 -2.38
N LYS A 215 22.08 -18.27 -2.85
CA LYS A 215 23.32 -17.80 -3.45
C LYS A 215 23.02 -17.07 -4.76
N ILE A 216 23.40 -15.79 -4.83
CA ILE A 216 23.14 -14.90 -5.96
C ILE A 216 24.44 -14.41 -6.60
N ILE A 217 24.38 -14.20 -7.90
CA ILE A 217 25.38 -13.41 -8.64
C ILE A 217 24.70 -12.08 -8.95
N LYS A 218 25.27 -10.97 -8.47
CA LYS A 218 24.71 -9.63 -8.61
C LYS A 218 25.50 -8.84 -9.64
N SER A 219 24.77 -8.17 -10.54
CA SER A 219 25.33 -7.13 -11.41
C SER A 219 24.46 -5.86 -11.32
N SER A 220 25.06 -4.71 -11.64
CA SER A 220 24.37 -3.42 -11.61
C SER A 220 24.64 -2.67 -12.91
N LYS A 221 23.62 -1.98 -13.42
CA LYS A 221 23.72 -1.10 -14.59
C LYS A 221 23.14 0.25 -14.24
N LEU A 222 23.88 1.32 -14.48
CA LEU A 222 23.37 2.68 -14.33
C LEU A 222 22.18 2.87 -15.29
N TRP A 223 21.06 3.28 -14.74
CA TRP A 223 19.84 3.52 -15.51
C TRP A 223 19.61 4.99 -15.79
N THR A 224 19.71 5.84 -14.75
CA THR A 224 19.48 7.29 -14.87
C THR A 224 20.02 8.01 -13.65
N MET A 225 20.04 9.34 -13.73
CA MET A 225 20.28 10.22 -12.58
C MET A 225 18.99 10.94 -12.22
N LYS A 226 18.66 11.01 -10.94
CA LYS A 226 17.52 11.76 -10.41
C LYS A 226 17.95 12.60 -9.21
N GLU A 227 17.75 13.91 -9.28
CA GLU A 227 18.14 14.86 -8.21
C GLU A 227 19.60 14.70 -7.75
N GLY A 228 20.53 14.51 -8.71
CA GLY A 228 21.95 14.31 -8.44
C GLY A 228 22.33 12.92 -7.90
N LYS A 229 21.38 11.99 -7.78
CA LYS A 229 21.61 10.60 -7.35
C LYS A 229 21.55 9.64 -8.53
N GLU A 230 22.57 8.78 -8.61
CA GLU A 230 22.61 7.70 -9.58
C GLU A 230 21.62 6.60 -9.22
N LEU A 231 20.77 6.22 -10.17
CA LEU A 231 19.82 5.13 -10.03
C LEU A 231 20.30 3.94 -10.85
N TYR A 232 20.47 2.80 -10.17
CA TYR A 232 20.93 1.56 -10.77
C TYR A 232 19.79 0.55 -10.89
N ARG A 233 19.74 -0.16 -12.01
CA ARG A 233 19.01 -1.41 -12.16
C ARG A 233 19.91 -2.57 -11.76
N LEU A 234 19.39 -3.43 -10.89
CA LEU A 234 20.12 -4.62 -10.42
C LEU A 234 19.66 -5.86 -11.17
N THR A 235 20.60 -6.74 -11.46
CA THR A 235 20.30 -8.08 -11.97
C THR A 235 20.85 -9.11 -11.00
N PHE A 236 20.01 -10.04 -10.57
CA PHE A 236 20.33 -11.15 -9.69
C PHE A 236 20.17 -12.46 -10.45
N ILE A 237 21.23 -13.25 -10.58
CA ILE A 237 21.17 -14.57 -11.18
C ILE A 237 21.05 -15.60 -10.07
N VAL A 238 19.99 -16.41 -10.15
CA VAL A 238 19.68 -17.52 -9.26
C VAL A 238 19.79 -18.82 -10.04
N ARG A 239 20.78 -19.64 -9.72
CA ARG A 239 20.95 -20.95 -10.32
C ARG A 239 20.17 -22.00 -9.55
N VAL A 240 19.48 -22.90 -10.26
CA VAL A 240 18.69 -23.99 -9.66
C VAL A 240 19.18 -25.34 -10.19
N GLY A 241 18.91 -26.43 -9.45
CA GLY A 241 19.23 -27.79 -9.92
C GLY A 241 20.73 -28.18 -9.86
N GLU A 242 21.55 -27.49 -9.05
CA GLU A 242 22.98 -27.85 -8.90
C GLU A 242 23.19 -29.32 -8.50
N ASN A 243 22.25 -29.88 -7.75
CA ASN A 243 22.30 -31.31 -7.36
C ASN A 243 22.07 -32.28 -8.53
N LEU A 244 21.36 -31.84 -9.58
CA LEU A 244 21.15 -32.64 -10.79
C LEU A 244 22.47 -32.85 -11.55
N ASN A 245 23.27 -31.79 -11.67
CA ASN A 245 24.59 -31.88 -12.28
C ASN A 245 25.55 -32.81 -11.48
N LYS A 246 25.53 -32.75 -10.17
CA LYS A 246 26.35 -33.63 -9.31
C LYS A 246 25.97 -35.08 -9.46
N ARG A 247 24.68 -35.42 -9.59
CA ARG A 247 24.20 -36.78 -9.84
C ARG A 247 24.67 -37.29 -11.19
N LYS A 248 24.55 -36.50 -12.26
CA LYS A 248 25.05 -36.89 -13.60
C LYS A 248 26.54 -37.13 -13.61
N GLN A 249 27.33 -36.27 -13.04
CA GLN A 249 28.77 -36.41 -12.96
C GLN A 249 29.19 -37.67 -12.17
N LYS A 250 28.42 -38.05 -11.16
CA LYS A 250 28.65 -39.26 -10.38
C LYS A 250 28.33 -40.51 -11.20
N SER A 251 27.17 -40.53 -11.87
CA SER A 251 26.76 -41.64 -12.74
C SER A 251 27.69 -41.85 -13.94
N GLN A 252 28.19 -40.76 -14.53
CA GLN A 252 29.18 -40.86 -15.64
C GLN A 252 30.51 -41.42 -15.16
N LYS A 253 31.01 -41.05 -13.99
CA LYS A 253 32.22 -41.60 -13.42
C LYS A 253 32.06 -43.08 -13.02
N GLU A 254 30.89 -43.46 -12.54
CA GLU A 254 30.60 -44.85 -12.22
C GLU A 254 30.57 -45.72 -13.49
N ASN A 255 29.98 -45.24 -14.59
CA ASN A 255 29.97 -45.96 -15.88
C ASN A 255 31.36 -46.03 -16.52
N GLU A 256 32.17 -44.95 -16.49
CA GLU A 256 33.55 -44.97 -16.99
C GLU A 256 34.45 -45.98 -16.23
N ASN A 257 34.18 -46.20 -14.94
CA ASN A 257 34.93 -47.21 -14.15
C ASN A 257 34.51 -48.66 -14.49
N TYR A 258 33.25 -48.87 -14.90
CA TYR A 258 32.77 -50.19 -15.33
C TYR A 258 33.20 -50.57 -16.75
N GLU A 259 33.55 -49.62 -17.62
CA GLU A 259 34.07 -49.87 -18.97
C GLU A 259 35.58 -50.11 -18.99
N ASN A 260 36.29 -49.83 -17.89
CA ASN A 260 37.75 -49.98 -17.78
C ASN A 260 38.17 -51.21 -16.90
N GLU A 261 37.23 -52.00 -16.41
CA GLU A 261 37.44 -53.34 -15.80
C GLU A 261 37.09 -54.44 -16.80
#